data_1a77b48b1824c0d835fdcdff7f2a675d
#
_entry.id   1a77b48b1824c0d835fdcdff7f2a675d
#
_cell.length_a   1.000
_cell.length_b   1.000
_cell.length_c   1.000
_cell.angle_alpha   90.00
_cell.angle_beta   90.00
_cell.angle_gamma   90.00
#
_symmetry.space_group_name_H-M   'P 1'
#
loop_
_entity.id
_entity.type
_entity.pdbx_description
1 polymer ?
#
loop_
_entity_poly.entity_id
_entity_poly.type
_entity_poly.pdbx_seq_one_letter_code
_entity_poly.pdbx_strand_id
1 'polypeptide(L)'
;MNSLLVSKIKDMFSAEAVFPYGSAVYKNKTPDDYDFIIVSSETFQKKLVIDGLDCEISSYTKADFLQKLEEHDIAILECLFINHEHFINEIQETKSFKINLSKLREGISQKSSNSYVKAKKKLIIQEDFNDQVSLKSLWHSLRIADYGRQLSIFGFINEKESMNAYYDEINKDYAVFENDWSLIHAKYKPIHNAIMSVFRAQCPKK
;
A
#
# COMPACT_ATOMS: atom_id res chain seq x y z
N MET A 1 11.16 2.26 -12.93
CA MET A 1 12.08 1.84 -11.83
C MET A 1 13.31 1.21 -12.44
N ASN A 2 14.49 1.34 -11.80
CA ASN A 2 15.76 0.83 -12.36
C ASN A 2 15.87 -0.70 -12.17
N SER A 3 15.84 -1.48 -13.26
CA SER A 3 15.98 -2.94 -13.24
C SER A 3 17.32 -3.41 -12.62
N LEU A 4 18.35 -2.58 -12.72
CA LEU A 4 19.65 -2.85 -12.10
C LEU A 4 19.58 -2.85 -10.57
N LEU A 5 18.80 -1.94 -9.97
CA LEU A 5 18.60 -1.88 -8.52
C LEU A 5 17.87 -3.14 -8.01
N VAL A 6 16.84 -3.59 -8.73
CA VAL A 6 16.10 -4.82 -8.40
C VAL A 6 17.03 -6.04 -8.44
N SER A 7 17.87 -6.16 -9.48
CA SER A 7 18.84 -7.27 -9.60
C SER A 7 19.88 -7.23 -8.47
N LYS A 8 20.40 -6.06 -8.11
CA LYS A 8 21.34 -5.92 -6.99
C LYS A 8 20.73 -6.34 -5.65
N ILE A 9 19.47 -5.97 -5.41
CA ILE A 9 18.76 -6.37 -4.19
C ILE A 9 18.60 -7.90 -4.17
N LYS A 10 18.20 -8.50 -5.31
CA LYS A 10 18.09 -9.96 -5.42
C LYS A 10 19.39 -10.65 -5.04
N ASP A 11 20.50 -10.20 -5.62
CA ASP A 11 21.83 -10.81 -5.40
C ASP A 11 22.31 -10.59 -3.95
N MET A 12 22.17 -9.35 -3.44
CA MET A 12 22.62 -8.98 -2.09
C MET A 12 21.95 -9.80 -0.98
N PHE A 13 20.67 -10.12 -1.15
CA PHE A 13 19.88 -10.84 -0.15
C PHE A 13 19.58 -12.28 -0.54
N SER A 14 20.14 -12.79 -1.66
CA SER A 14 19.82 -14.10 -2.22
C SER A 14 18.30 -14.33 -2.30
N ALA A 15 17.58 -13.28 -2.74
CA ALA A 15 16.13 -13.28 -2.71
C ALA A 15 15.51 -14.12 -3.83
N GLU A 16 14.51 -14.94 -3.50
CA GLU A 16 13.70 -15.70 -4.46
C GLU A 16 12.82 -14.76 -5.30
N ALA A 17 12.31 -13.70 -4.66
CA ALA A 17 11.51 -12.68 -5.32
C ALA A 17 11.82 -11.28 -4.77
N VAL A 18 11.72 -10.26 -5.64
CA VAL A 18 11.89 -8.84 -5.28
C VAL A 18 10.74 -8.05 -5.90
N PHE A 19 9.98 -7.38 -5.06
CA PHE A 19 8.86 -6.54 -5.44
C PHE A 19 9.15 -5.08 -5.07
N PRO A 20 9.26 -4.19 -6.04
CA PRO A 20 9.16 -2.77 -5.78
C PRO A 20 7.84 -2.44 -5.08
N TYR A 21 7.88 -1.58 -4.09
CA TYR A 21 6.73 -1.23 -3.27
C TYR A 21 6.68 0.28 -3.02
N GLY A 22 5.66 0.74 -2.32
CA GLY A 22 5.60 2.11 -1.84
C GLY A 22 5.47 3.16 -2.94
N SER A 23 5.91 4.38 -2.63
CA SER A 23 5.71 5.57 -3.46
C SER A 23 6.33 5.46 -4.85
N ALA A 24 7.40 4.68 -4.99
CA ALA A 24 8.06 4.41 -6.26
C ALA A 24 7.16 3.67 -7.28
N VAL A 25 6.12 2.99 -6.80
CA VAL A 25 5.23 2.17 -7.63
C VAL A 25 3.98 2.93 -8.05
N TYR A 26 3.36 3.66 -7.13
CA TYR A 26 2.04 4.26 -7.35
C TYR A 26 2.04 5.79 -7.43
N LYS A 27 3.18 6.45 -7.19
CA LYS A 27 3.33 7.89 -7.45
C LYS A 27 4.10 8.10 -8.75
N ASN A 28 3.60 8.99 -9.59
CA ASN A 28 4.29 9.38 -10.81
C ASN A 28 5.35 10.47 -10.53
N LYS A 29 6.18 10.26 -9.50
CA LYS A 29 7.27 11.17 -9.09
C LYS A 29 8.48 10.34 -8.68
N THR A 30 9.67 10.88 -8.86
CA THR A 30 10.88 10.30 -8.28
C THR A 30 10.69 10.23 -6.75
N PRO A 31 10.78 9.04 -6.15
CA PRO A 31 10.63 8.90 -4.71
C PRO A 31 11.86 9.44 -3.98
N ASP A 32 11.66 9.87 -2.72
CA ASP A 32 12.76 10.23 -1.83
C ASP A 32 13.51 8.98 -1.34
N ASP A 33 12.79 7.87 -1.20
CA ASP A 33 13.28 6.55 -0.82
C ASP A 33 12.62 5.47 -1.67
N TYR A 34 13.26 4.31 -1.76
CA TYR A 34 12.78 3.15 -2.50
C TYR A 34 12.43 2.03 -1.56
N ASP A 35 11.14 1.67 -1.52
CA ASP A 35 10.65 0.56 -0.72
C ASP A 35 10.65 -0.74 -1.54
N PHE A 36 11.10 -1.84 -0.90
CA PHE A 36 11.05 -3.17 -1.48
C PHE A 36 10.48 -4.18 -0.48
N ILE A 37 9.66 -5.07 -1.01
CA ILE A 37 9.29 -6.31 -0.34
C ILE A 37 10.06 -7.43 -1.04
N ILE A 38 10.80 -8.24 -0.26
CA ILE A 38 11.55 -9.36 -0.81
C ILE A 38 11.16 -10.65 -0.12
N VAL A 39 11.36 -11.76 -0.83
CA VAL A 39 11.25 -13.11 -0.25
C VAL A 39 12.64 -13.72 -0.19
N SER A 40 13.11 -14.00 1.01
CA SER A 40 14.44 -14.56 1.26
C SER A 40 14.41 -15.64 2.37
N SER A 41 15.57 -16.04 2.85
CA SER A 41 15.68 -17.04 3.93
C SER A 41 15.24 -16.53 5.31
N GLU A 42 15.14 -15.20 5.49
CA GLU A 42 14.90 -14.58 6.81
C GLU A 42 13.90 -13.44 6.73
N THR A 43 13.12 -13.26 7.81
CA THR A 43 12.22 -12.10 7.97
C THR A 43 12.95 -11.00 8.71
N PHE A 44 13.07 -9.81 8.07
CA PHE A 44 13.68 -8.61 8.66
C PHE A 44 13.13 -7.32 8.03
N GLN A 45 13.45 -6.18 8.66
CA GLN A 45 13.33 -4.85 8.06
C GLN A 45 14.69 -4.14 8.15
N LYS A 46 15.12 -3.52 7.06
CA LYS A 46 16.42 -2.86 6.99
C LYS A 46 16.37 -1.62 6.10
N LYS A 47 16.99 -0.54 6.59
CA LYS A 47 17.28 0.65 5.78
C LYS A 47 18.76 0.64 5.40
N LEU A 48 19.05 0.91 4.15
CA LEU A 48 20.41 0.93 3.62
C LEU A 48 20.48 1.82 2.37
N VAL A 49 21.70 2.20 2.01
CA VAL A 49 21.97 2.95 0.79
C VAL A 49 22.52 1.99 -0.26
N ILE A 50 21.92 1.95 -1.44
CA ILE A 50 22.38 1.16 -2.59
C ILE A 50 22.60 2.13 -3.75
N ASP A 51 23.83 2.23 -4.25
CA ASP A 51 24.22 3.15 -5.33
C ASP A 51 23.84 4.63 -5.08
N GLY A 52 23.90 5.06 -3.82
CA GLY A 52 23.52 6.41 -3.43
C GLY A 52 22.01 6.64 -3.28
N LEU A 53 21.19 5.59 -3.38
CA LEU A 53 19.74 5.64 -3.21
C LEU A 53 19.35 5.06 -1.85
N ASP A 54 18.54 5.79 -1.10
CA ASP A 54 17.95 5.30 0.14
C ASP A 54 16.93 4.22 -0.14
N CYS A 55 17.14 3.04 0.46
CA CYS A 55 16.27 1.87 0.26
C CYS A 55 15.77 1.34 1.60
N GLU A 56 14.48 1.03 1.68
CA GLU A 56 13.88 0.30 2.78
C GLU A 56 13.46 -1.09 2.30
N ILE A 57 14.04 -2.13 2.93
CA ILE A 57 13.82 -3.53 2.57
C ILE A 57 13.00 -4.20 3.66
N SER A 58 11.82 -4.70 3.29
CA SER A 58 11.00 -5.59 4.12
C SER A 58 11.11 -7.01 3.57
N SER A 59 11.84 -7.87 4.29
CA SER A 59 12.02 -9.27 3.91
C SER A 59 11.06 -10.18 4.65
N TYR A 60 10.55 -11.15 3.96
CA TYR A 60 9.74 -12.25 4.51
C TYR A 60 10.36 -13.59 4.10
N THR A 61 10.25 -14.59 4.98
CA THR A 61 10.43 -15.98 4.53
C THR A 61 9.32 -16.32 3.53
N LYS A 62 9.56 -17.34 2.70
CA LYS A 62 8.51 -17.81 1.77
C LYS A 62 7.23 -18.24 2.51
N ALA A 63 7.37 -18.88 3.66
CA ALA A 63 6.23 -19.29 4.48
C ALA A 63 5.44 -18.09 4.99
N ASP A 64 6.12 -17.06 5.53
CA ASP A 64 5.47 -15.82 6.01
C ASP A 64 4.80 -15.05 4.88
N PHE A 65 5.45 -14.97 3.71
CA PHE A 65 4.89 -14.32 2.53
C PHE A 65 3.60 -15.00 2.07
N LEU A 66 3.60 -16.33 1.95
CA LEU A 66 2.43 -17.11 1.55
C LEU A 66 1.33 -17.05 2.60
N GLN A 67 1.66 -17.07 3.89
CA GLN A 67 0.68 -16.87 4.96
C GLN A 67 -0.01 -15.51 4.83
N LYS A 68 0.75 -14.42 4.67
CA LYS A 68 0.20 -13.08 4.46
C LYS A 68 -0.65 -12.98 3.19
N LEU A 69 -0.27 -13.68 2.14
CA LEU A 69 -1.07 -13.78 0.92
C LEU A 69 -2.41 -14.45 1.20
N GLU A 70 -2.42 -15.56 1.92
CA GLU A 70 -3.65 -16.24 2.35
C GLU A 70 -4.53 -15.39 3.27
N GLU A 71 -3.94 -14.52 4.07
CA GLU A 71 -4.61 -13.53 4.92
C GLU A 71 -5.14 -12.32 4.13
N HIS A 72 -4.80 -12.20 2.83
CA HIS A 72 -5.11 -11.08 1.97
C HIS A 72 -4.53 -9.75 2.49
N ASP A 73 -3.28 -9.79 3.02
CA ASP A 73 -2.56 -8.57 3.39
C ASP A 73 -2.39 -7.70 2.14
N ILE A 74 -2.81 -6.44 2.21
CA ILE A 74 -2.85 -5.55 1.04
C ILE A 74 -1.46 -5.30 0.46
N ALA A 75 -0.41 -5.25 1.27
CA ALA A 75 0.94 -5.03 0.77
C ALA A 75 1.41 -6.20 -0.11
N ILE A 76 1.06 -7.43 0.27
CA ILE A 76 1.37 -8.63 -0.51
C ILE A 76 0.48 -8.72 -1.77
N LEU A 77 -0.80 -8.34 -1.65
CA LEU A 77 -1.67 -8.27 -2.82
C LEU A 77 -1.18 -7.21 -3.82
N GLU A 78 -0.69 -6.07 -3.37
CA GLU A 78 -0.06 -5.06 -4.23
C GLU A 78 1.15 -5.64 -4.97
N CYS A 79 2.01 -6.42 -4.32
CA CYS A 79 3.16 -7.08 -4.93
C CYS A 79 2.76 -7.98 -6.11
N LEU A 80 1.63 -8.67 -6.02
CA LEU A 80 1.21 -9.66 -7.01
C LEU A 80 0.25 -9.12 -8.06
N PHE A 81 -0.58 -8.17 -7.70
CA PHE A 81 -1.72 -7.74 -8.52
C PHE A 81 -1.59 -6.33 -9.12
N ILE A 82 -0.57 -5.56 -8.73
CA ILE A 82 -0.19 -4.37 -9.50
C ILE A 82 0.66 -4.83 -10.69
N ASN A 83 0.31 -4.37 -11.90
CA ASN A 83 1.10 -4.66 -13.08
C ASN A 83 2.44 -3.91 -13.00
N HIS A 84 3.54 -4.65 -12.86
CA HIS A 84 4.90 -4.13 -12.81
C HIS A 84 5.70 -4.65 -14.00
N GLU A 85 6.34 -3.75 -14.73
CA GLU A 85 7.24 -4.13 -15.83
C GLU A 85 8.62 -4.64 -15.33
N HIS A 86 8.95 -4.46 -14.04
CA HIS A 86 10.32 -4.62 -13.52
C HIS A 86 10.42 -5.31 -12.16
N PHE A 87 9.63 -6.35 -11.91
CA PHE A 87 9.82 -7.16 -10.71
C PHE A 87 10.37 -8.55 -11.06
N ILE A 88 11.09 -9.15 -10.12
CA ILE A 88 11.51 -10.55 -10.19
C ILE A 88 10.62 -11.34 -9.26
N ASN A 89 9.83 -12.25 -9.82
CA ASN A 89 8.94 -13.14 -9.08
C ASN A 89 9.12 -14.56 -9.57
N GLU A 90 9.68 -15.42 -8.74
CA GLU A 90 9.88 -16.83 -9.03
C GLU A 90 9.02 -17.75 -8.13
N ILE A 91 8.15 -17.17 -7.28
CA ILE A 91 7.32 -17.91 -6.34
C ILE A 91 6.19 -18.62 -7.08
N GLN A 92 6.38 -19.90 -7.36
CA GLN A 92 5.44 -20.70 -8.18
C GLN A 92 4.07 -20.84 -7.52
N GLU A 93 4.01 -20.92 -6.19
CA GLU A 93 2.79 -21.10 -5.41
C GLU A 93 1.81 -19.93 -5.57
N THR A 94 2.30 -18.73 -5.90
CA THR A 94 1.44 -17.56 -6.11
C THR A 94 0.64 -17.63 -7.41
N LYS A 95 1.07 -18.43 -8.38
CA LYS A 95 0.39 -18.56 -9.69
C LYS A 95 -1.01 -19.16 -9.60
N SER A 96 -1.27 -19.98 -8.60
CA SER A 96 -2.56 -20.61 -8.35
C SER A 96 -3.45 -19.84 -7.37
N PHE A 97 -2.93 -18.77 -6.77
CA PHE A 97 -3.67 -18.00 -5.78
C PHE A 97 -4.92 -17.34 -6.39
N LYS A 98 -6.01 -17.45 -5.68
CA LYS A 98 -7.28 -16.81 -6.05
C LYS A 98 -7.77 -15.92 -4.91
N ILE A 99 -8.22 -14.73 -5.25
CA ILE A 99 -8.77 -13.79 -4.28
C ILE A 99 -10.05 -14.36 -3.66
N ASN A 100 -10.06 -14.50 -2.35
CA ASN A 100 -11.25 -14.80 -1.57
C ASN A 100 -11.90 -13.47 -1.15
N LEU A 101 -13.07 -13.18 -1.71
CA LEU A 101 -13.74 -11.89 -1.50
C LEU A 101 -14.11 -11.62 -0.04
N SER A 102 -14.38 -12.63 0.77
CA SER A 102 -14.67 -12.45 2.19
C SER A 102 -13.44 -12.05 2.99
N LYS A 103 -12.30 -12.71 2.77
CA LYS A 103 -11.01 -12.34 3.36
C LYS A 103 -10.55 -10.96 2.87
N LEU A 104 -10.70 -10.68 1.57
CA LEU A 104 -10.40 -9.37 1.00
C LEU A 104 -11.21 -8.26 1.69
N ARG A 105 -12.53 -8.52 1.91
CA ARG A 105 -13.39 -7.57 2.62
C ARG A 105 -12.86 -7.24 4.01
N GLU A 106 -12.47 -8.24 4.76
CA GLU A 106 -11.94 -8.08 6.13
C GLU A 106 -10.63 -7.29 6.13
N GLY A 107 -9.63 -7.74 5.37
CA GLY A 107 -8.31 -7.12 5.30
C GLY A 107 -8.36 -5.66 4.84
N ILE A 108 -9.05 -5.39 3.74
CA ILE A 108 -9.20 -4.03 3.20
C ILE A 108 -9.96 -3.11 4.16
N SER A 109 -11.09 -3.59 4.73
CA SER A 109 -11.88 -2.78 5.66
C SER A 109 -11.08 -2.41 6.90
N GLN A 110 -10.31 -3.34 7.45
CA GLN A 110 -9.47 -3.11 8.61
C GLN A 110 -8.33 -2.14 8.31
N LYS A 111 -7.54 -2.40 7.29
CA LYS A 111 -6.36 -1.58 6.93
C LYS A 111 -6.75 -0.16 6.53
N SER A 112 -7.77 0.01 5.68
CA SER A 112 -8.27 1.32 5.27
C SER A 112 -8.80 2.12 6.47
N SER A 113 -9.60 1.49 7.34
CA SER A 113 -10.12 2.14 8.56
C SER A 113 -9.00 2.51 9.54
N ASN A 114 -8.01 1.63 9.74
CA ASN A 114 -6.88 1.91 10.62
C ASN A 114 -6.04 3.10 10.10
N SER A 115 -5.83 3.18 8.79
CA SER A 115 -5.15 4.33 8.18
C SER A 115 -5.94 5.62 8.37
N TYR A 116 -7.26 5.58 8.23
CA TYR A 116 -8.12 6.75 8.47
C TYR A 116 -8.08 7.21 9.94
N VAL A 117 -8.13 6.26 10.88
CA VAL A 117 -8.00 6.54 12.33
C VAL A 117 -6.61 7.09 12.67
N LYS A 118 -5.55 6.56 12.05
CA LYS A 118 -4.19 7.07 12.21
C LYS A 118 -4.09 8.51 11.74
N ALA A 119 -4.69 8.86 10.59
CA ALA A 119 -4.73 10.24 10.11
C ALA A 119 -5.35 11.17 11.14
N LYS A 120 -6.52 10.80 11.68
CA LYS A 120 -7.18 11.56 12.75
C LYS A 120 -6.26 11.75 13.96
N LYS A 121 -5.71 10.68 14.51
CA LYS A 121 -4.87 10.73 15.72
C LYS A 121 -3.67 11.66 15.54
N LYS A 122 -3.03 11.64 14.37
CA LYS A 122 -1.87 12.45 14.05
C LYS A 122 -2.15 13.96 13.95
N LEU A 123 -3.43 14.38 13.84
CA LEU A 123 -3.81 15.80 13.89
C LEU A 123 -4.36 16.24 15.25
N ILE A 124 -5.08 15.36 15.98
CA ILE A 124 -5.81 15.79 17.18
C ILE A 124 -5.10 15.48 18.49
N ILE A 125 -4.13 14.56 18.50
CA ILE A 125 -3.38 14.20 19.71
C ILE A 125 -2.09 15.01 19.72
N GLN A 126 -1.98 15.97 20.65
CA GLN A 126 -0.90 16.94 20.69
C GLN A 126 0.49 16.29 20.80
N GLU A 127 0.62 15.27 21.66
CA GLU A 127 1.89 14.55 21.88
C GLU A 127 2.28 13.67 20.67
N ASP A 128 1.33 13.36 19.78
CA ASP A 128 1.51 12.53 18.59
C ASP A 128 1.33 13.32 17.29
N PHE A 129 1.26 14.65 17.39
CA PHE A 129 0.98 15.52 16.23
C PHE A 129 2.04 15.37 15.14
N ASN A 130 1.57 15.10 13.92
CA ASN A 130 2.38 15.04 12.72
C ASN A 130 1.46 15.14 11.48
N ASP A 131 1.36 16.32 10.93
CA ASP A 131 0.50 16.63 9.79
C ASP A 131 0.87 15.85 8.52
N GLN A 132 2.16 15.66 8.25
CA GLN A 132 2.64 14.91 7.09
C GLN A 132 2.28 13.42 7.17
N VAL A 133 2.41 12.82 8.35
CA VAL A 133 1.98 11.45 8.58
C VAL A 133 0.47 11.34 8.53
N SER A 134 -0.26 12.35 9.02
CA SER A 134 -1.71 12.42 8.93
C SER A 134 -2.18 12.44 7.48
N LEU A 135 -1.65 13.36 6.68
CA LEU A 135 -1.93 13.50 5.25
C LEU A 135 -1.69 12.19 4.50
N LYS A 136 -0.49 11.63 4.64
CA LYS A 136 -0.14 10.35 4.01
C LYS A 136 -1.10 9.23 4.44
N SER A 137 -1.48 9.18 5.71
CA SER A 137 -2.39 8.14 6.25
C SER A 137 -3.81 8.30 5.71
N LEU A 138 -4.32 9.54 5.57
CA LEU A 138 -5.62 9.81 4.98
C LEU A 138 -5.65 9.35 3.52
N TRP A 139 -4.66 9.78 2.73
CA TRP A 139 -4.55 9.35 1.35
C TRP A 139 -4.41 7.82 1.21
N HIS A 140 -3.58 7.17 2.05
CA HIS A 140 -3.47 5.71 2.08
C HIS A 140 -4.80 5.03 2.37
N SER A 141 -5.66 5.61 3.23
CA SER A 141 -6.97 5.04 3.51
C SER A 141 -7.86 4.99 2.27
N LEU A 142 -7.84 6.04 1.45
CA LEU A 142 -8.57 6.12 0.18
C LEU A 142 -7.98 5.13 -0.84
N ARG A 143 -6.66 5.10 -0.98
CA ARG A 143 -5.96 4.21 -1.92
C ARG A 143 -6.22 2.74 -1.61
N ILE A 144 -6.09 2.34 -0.34
CA ILE A 144 -6.37 0.96 0.08
C ILE A 144 -7.83 0.58 -0.22
N ALA A 145 -8.78 1.48 0.05
CA ALA A 145 -10.19 1.26 -0.25
C ALA A 145 -10.42 1.07 -1.76
N ASP A 146 -9.78 1.89 -2.60
CA ASP A 146 -9.91 1.81 -4.05
C ASP A 146 -9.22 0.56 -4.61
N TYR A 147 -8.06 0.19 -4.11
CA TYR A 147 -7.41 -1.07 -4.51
C TYR A 147 -8.26 -2.29 -4.15
N GLY A 148 -8.91 -2.27 -2.97
CA GLY A 148 -9.89 -3.30 -2.62
C GLY A 148 -11.05 -3.36 -3.62
N ARG A 149 -11.58 -2.21 -4.04
CA ARG A 149 -12.62 -2.10 -5.06
C ARG A 149 -12.13 -2.68 -6.40
N GLN A 150 -10.96 -2.30 -6.87
CA GLN A 150 -10.40 -2.82 -8.11
C GLN A 150 -10.18 -4.33 -8.05
N LEU A 151 -9.55 -4.84 -6.99
CA LEU A 151 -9.34 -6.28 -6.78
C LEU A 151 -10.66 -7.06 -6.74
N SER A 152 -11.72 -6.50 -6.15
CA SER A 152 -13.01 -7.17 -6.08
C SER A 152 -13.78 -7.21 -7.41
N ILE A 153 -13.55 -6.26 -8.31
CA ILE A 153 -14.24 -6.14 -9.60
C ILE A 153 -13.42 -6.82 -10.70
N PHE A 154 -12.13 -6.55 -10.77
CA PHE A 154 -11.27 -6.97 -11.88
C PHE A 154 -10.38 -8.18 -11.56
N GLY A 155 -10.17 -8.50 -10.28
CA GLY A 155 -9.20 -9.50 -9.83
C GLY A 155 -7.76 -9.01 -9.84
N PHE A 156 -7.49 -7.75 -10.22
CA PHE A 156 -6.17 -7.11 -10.22
C PHE A 156 -6.30 -5.59 -10.04
N ILE A 157 -5.17 -4.92 -9.76
CA ILE A 157 -5.12 -3.46 -9.63
C ILE A 157 -4.79 -2.89 -11.01
N ASN A 158 -5.83 -2.39 -11.69
CA ASN A 158 -5.76 -1.87 -13.05
C ASN A 158 -5.16 -0.46 -13.09
N GLU A 159 -5.56 0.39 -12.15
CA GLU A 159 -5.19 1.80 -12.08
C GLU A 159 -4.47 2.10 -10.76
N LYS A 160 -3.16 1.84 -10.71
CA LYS A 160 -2.36 2.05 -9.50
C LYS A 160 -2.27 3.52 -9.06
N GLU A 161 -2.50 4.45 -9.98
CA GLU A 161 -2.42 5.89 -9.77
C GLU A 161 -3.77 6.56 -9.56
N SER A 162 -4.87 5.81 -9.53
CA SER A 162 -6.25 6.30 -9.45
C SER A 162 -6.51 7.32 -8.33
N MET A 163 -5.77 7.22 -7.21
CA MET A 163 -5.93 8.11 -6.06
C MET A 163 -4.87 9.22 -5.98
N ASN A 164 -4.00 9.38 -6.98
CA ASN A 164 -2.93 10.39 -6.93
C ASN A 164 -3.47 11.82 -6.93
N ALA A 165 -4.53 12.10 -7.67
CA ALA A 165 -5.19 13.43 -7.66
C ALA A 165 -5.63 13.83 -6.24
N TYR A 166 -6.10 12.88 -5.44
CA TYR A 166 -6.47 13.13 -4.05
C TYR A 166 -5.28 13.43 -3.15
N TYR A 167 -4.09 12.95 -3.45
CA TYR A 167 -2.91 13.29 -2.66
C TYR A 167 -2.62 14.79 -2.71
N ASP A 168 -2.63 15.36 -3.91
CA ASP A 168 -2.38 16.79 -4.12
C ASP A 168 -3.54 17.65 -3.57
N GLU A 169 -4.78 17.18 -3.69
CA GLU A 169 -5.94 17.84 -3.13
C GLU A 169 -5.92 17.85 -1.59
N ILE A 170 -5.67 16.71 -0.97
CA ILE A 170 -5.52 16.59 0.49
C ILE A 170 -4.42 17.53 0.99
N ASN A 171 -3.27 17.59 0.31
CA ASN A 171 -2.16 18.46 0.69
C ASN A 171 -2.55 19.93 0.70
N LYS A 172 -3.32 20.38 -0.32
CA LYS A 172 -3.86 21.75 -0.36
C LYS A 172 -4.84 21.99 0.76
N ASP A 173 -5.76 21.07 1.00
CA ASP A 173 -6.79 21.20 2.03
C ASP A 173 -6.21 21.23 3.45
N TYR A 174 -5.15 20.50 3.72
CA TYR A 174 -4.47 20.56 5.02
C TYR A 174 -3.96 21.98 5.31
N ALA A 175 -3.43 22.66 4.30
CA ALA A 175 -3.00 24.04 4.43
C ALA A 175 -4.20 25.01 4.53
N VAL A 176 -5.23 24.84 3.69
CA VAL A 176 -6.42 25.73 3.64
C VAL A 176 -7.27 25.60 4.91
N PHE A 177 -7.39 24.41 5.46
CA PHE A 177 -8.16 24.13 6.66
C PHE A 177 -7.31 24.24 7.95
N GLU A 178 -6.07 24.74 7.85
CA GLU A 178 -5.17 24.90 9.00
C GLU A 178 -5.07 23.63 9.86
N ASN A 179 -5.06 22.45 9.22
CA ASN A 179 -5.06 21.15 9.87
C ASN A 179 -6.31 20.86 10.73
N ASP A 180 -7.43 21.57 10.54
CA ASP A 180 -8.67 21.27 11.25
C ASP A 180 -9.26 19.93 10.78
N TRP A 181 -9.18 18.94 11.67
CA TRP A 181 -9.70 17.61 11.40
C TRP A 181 -11.20 17.59 11.09
N SER A 182 -12.01 18.49 11.64
CA SER A 182 -13.46 18.51 11.43
C SER A 182 -13.77 18.82 9.98
N LEU A 183 -13.07 19.82 9.40
CA LEU A 183 -13.21 20.20 7.99
C LEU A 183 -12.68 19.12 7.05
N ILE A 184 -11.49 18.59 7.35
CA ILE A 184 -10.88 17.48 6.61
C ILE A 184 -11.82 16.26 6.62
N HIS A 185 -12.33 15.90 7.79
CA HIS A 185 -13.26 14.78 7.95
C HIS A 185 -14.56 14.99 7.18
N ALA A 186 -15.15 16.18 7.26
CA ALA A 186 -16.39 16.51 6.55
C ALA A 186 -16.25 16.34 5.03
N LYS A 187 -15.07 16.67 4.47
CA LYS A 187 -14.77 16.53 3.05
C LYS A 187 -14.47 15.09 2.65
N TYR A 188 -13.55 14.41 3.34
CA TYR A 188 -13.00 13.14 2.88
C TYR A 188 -13.73 11.89 3.39
N LYS A 189 -14.51 11.99 4.48
CA LYS A 189 -15.27 10.84 4.98
C LYS A 189 -16.36 10.36 4.01
N PRO A 190 -17.12 11.22 3.36
CA PRO A 190 -18.07 10.81 2.32
C PRO A 190 -17.40 10.09 1.15
N ILE A 191 -16.24 10.58 0.69
CA ILE A 191 -15.46 9.96 -0.40
C ILE A 191 -15.01 8.55 0.00
N HIS A 192 -14.39 8.43 1.17
CA HIS A 192 -13.98 7.12 1.72
C HIS A 192 -15.17 6.16 1.82
N ASN A 193 -16.29 6.63 2.34
CA ASN A 193 -17.49 5.82 2.50
C ASN A 193 -18.08 5.38 1.14
N ALA A 194 -18.07 6.24 0.14
CA ALA A 194 -18.54 5.92 -1.20
C ALA A 194 -17.70 4.79 -1.84
N ILE A 195 -16.38 4.90 -1.79
CA ILE A 195 -15.47 3.85 -2.29
C ILE A 195 -15.69 2.54 -1.55
N MET A 196 -15.74 2.60 -0.21
CA MET A 196 -15.95 1.42 0.63
C MET A 196 -17.34 0.79 0.45
N SER A 197 -18.36 1.57 0.10
CA SER A 197 -19.71 1.05 -0.19
C SER A 197 -19.70 0.22 -1.46
N VAL A 198 -19.10 0.73 -2.55
CA VAL A 198 -18.94 -0.01 -3.80
C VAL A 198 -18.14 -1.29 -3.58
N PHE A 199 -17.00 -1.19 -2.91
CA PHE A 199 -16.17 -2.35 -2.56
C PHE A 199 -16.95 -3.42 -1.80
N ARG A 200 -17.66 -3.01 -0.73
CA ARG A 200 -18.41 -3.96 0.12
C ARG A 200 -19.60 -4.60 -0.58
N ALA A 201 -20.17 -3.93 -1.56
CA ALA A 201 -21.24 -4.52 -2.39
C ALA A 201 -20.72 -5.70 -3.23
N GLN A 202 -19.46 -5.67 -3.66
CA GLN A 202 -18.82 -6.77 -4.41
C GLN A 202 -18.35 -7.91 -3.50
N CYS A 203 -18.13 -7.63 -2.22
CA CYS A 203 -17.58 -8.60 -1.28
C CYS A 203 -18.65 -8.98 -0.23
N PRO A 204 -19.29 -10.14 -0.33
CA PRO A 204 -20.31 -10.56 0.64
C PRO A 204 -19.72 -10.69 2.06
N LYS A 205 -20.55 -10.45 3.06
CA LYS A 205 -20.26 -10.91 4.42
C LYS A 205 -20.43 -12.43 4.47
N LYS A 206 -19.57 -13.11 5.21
CA LYS A 206 -19.86 -14.49 5.64
C LYS A 206 -21.08 -14.51 6.52
#